data_b8821711514cb6d2559c271b133a3504
#
_entry.id   b8821711514cb6d2559c271b133a3504
#
_cell.length_a   1.000
_cell.length_b   1.000
_cell.length_c   1.000
_cell.angle_alpha   90.00
_cell.angle_beta   90.00
_cell.angle_gamma   90.00
#
_symmetry.space_group_name_H-M   'P 1'
#
loop_
_entity.id
_entity.type
_entity.pdbx_description
1 polymer ?
#
loop_
_entity_poly.entity_id
_entity_poly.type
_entity_poly.pdbx_seq_one_letter_code
_entity_poly.pdbx_strand_id
1 'polypeptide(L)'
;MTVYVAAIKGRGIAAFYAENGAAAMVRVLDRLFRDDLMVLATDGLPLWDGMADIQVRPAFPEEEARWHASRAKAIRHGNIESEDDTWIAFLVALTDLDRRRG
;
A
#
# COMPACT_ATOMS: atom_id res chain seq x y z
N MET A 1 -8.93 -15.65 -1.08
CA MET A 1 -8.55 -14.23 -1.22
C MET A 1 -7.55 -13.91 -0.13
N THR A 2 -6.55 -13.16 -0.47
CA THR A 2 -5.36 -13.02 0.38
C THR A 2 -4.90 -11.57 0.40
N VAL A 3 -4.40 -11.12 1.55
CA VAL A 3 -3.72 -9.83 1.63
C VAL A 3 -2.28 -10.02 1.16
N TYR A 4 -1.87 -9.18 0.23
CA TYR A 4 -0.51 -9.17 -0.29
C TYR A 4 0.19 -7.88 0.11
N VAL A 5 1.51 -7.91 0.04
CA VAL A 5 2.33 -6.74 0.34
C VAL A 5 3.19 -6.40 -0.87
N ALA A 6 3.19 -5.13 -1.23
CA ALA A 6 4.16 -4.59 -2.17
C ALA A 6 5.38 -4.16 -1.37
N ALA A 7 6.52 -4.78 -1.67
CA ALA A 7 7.78 -4.53 -0.96
C ALA A 7 8.79 -3.92 -1.91
N ILE A 8 9.57 -2.98 -1.40
CA ILE A 8 10.63 -2.32 -2.15
C ILE A 8 11.90 -2.43 -1.33
N LYS A 9 12.94 -3.01 -1.94
CA LYS A 9 14.23 -3.23 -1.27
C LYS A 9 14.09 -3.99 0.05
N GLY A 10 13.19 -4.99 0.06
CA GLY A 10 12.96 -5.83 1.22
C GLY A 10 12.07 -5.23 2.29
N ARG A 11 11.59 -4.00 2.12
CA ARG A 11 10.73 -3.33 3.08
C ARG A 11 9.29 -3.36 2.59
N GLY A 12 8.36 -3.84 3.42
CA GLY A 12 6.94 -3.82 3.11
C GLY A 12 6.42 -2.39 3.14
N ILE A 13 5.83 -1.95 2.04
CA ILE A 13 5.38 -0.57 1.87
C ILE A 13 3.87 -0.46 1.94
N ALA A 14 3.15 -1.34 1.25
CA ALA A 14 1.70 -1.26 1.15
C ALA A 14 1.09 -2.64 1.16
N ALA A 15 -0.04 -2.77 1.85
CA ALA A 15 -0.81 -4.02 1.90
C ALA A 15 -2.13 -3.82 1.16
N PHE A 16 -2.54 -4.83 0.42
CA PHE A 16 -3.77 -4.78 -0.36
C PHE A 16 -4.30 -6.19 -0.59
N TYR A 17 -5.55 -6.26 -0.97
CA TYR A 17 -6.26 -7.52 -1.12
C TYR A 17 -6.29 -7.93 -2.60
N ALA A 18 -6.05 -9.21 -2.87
CA ALA A 18 -6.12 -9.75 -4.22
C ALA A 18 -6.53 -11.22 -4.17
N GLU A 19 -7.07 -11.72 -5.27
CA GLU A 19 -7.51 -13.11 -5.32
C GLU A 19 -6.34 -14.08 -5.35
N ASN A 20 -5.25 -13.68 -5.99
CA ASN A 20 -4.05 -14.51 -6.13
C ASN A 20 -2.85 -13.63 -6.47
N GLY A 21 -1.68 -14.25 -6.56
CA GLY A 21 -0.44 -13.53 -6.85
C GLY A 21 -0.45 -12.80 -8.18
N ALA A 22 -1.06 -13.40 -9.21
CA ALA A 22 -1.14 -12.76 -10.53
C ALA A 22 -1.98 -11.48 -10.46
N ALA A 23 -3.13 -11.52 -9.78
CA ALA A 23 -3.96 -10.35 -9.59
C ALA A 23 -3.23 -9.28 -8.78
N ALA A 24 -2.44 -9.69 -7.78
CA ALA A 24 -1.65 -8.77 -6.99
C ALA A 24 -0.59 -8.06 -7.84
N MET A 25 0.07 -8.79 -8.75
CA MET A 25 1.03 -8.19 -9.66
C MET A 25 0.39 -7.15 -10.57
N VAL A 26 -0.81 -7.44 -11.07
CA VAL A 26 -1.55 -6.47 -11.89
C VAL A 26 -1.78 -5.17 -11.11
N ARG A 27 -2.10 -5.27 -9.81
CA ARG A 27 -2.30 -4.09 -8.97
C ARG A 27 -1.03 -3.24 -8.86
N VAL A 28 0.13 -3.86 -8.66
CA VAL A 28 1.38 -3.09 -8.54
C VAL A 28 1.88 -2.56 -9.86
N LEU A 29 1.44 -3.12 -10.98
CA LEU A 29 1.77 -2.60 -12.30
C LEU A 29 0.87 -1.45 -12.71
N ASP A 30 -0.20 -1.18 -11.96
CA ASP A 30 -1.11 -0.08 -12.24
C ASP A 30 -0.36 1.25 -12.12
N ARG A 31 -0.50 2.08 -13.13
CA ARG A 31 0.19 3.35 -13.20
C ARG A 31 -0.17 4.27 -12.04
N LEU A 32 -1.45 4.31 -11.66
CA LEU A 32 -1.89 5.17 -10.56
C LEU A 32 -1.25 4.76 -9.24
N PHE A 33 -1.14 3.46 -8.99
CA PHE A 33 -0.48 2.97 -7.79
C PHE A 33 1.00 3.38 -7.77
N ARG A 34 1.67 3.22 -8.90
CA ARG A 34 3.09 3.58 -9.02
C ARG A 34 3.32 5.08 -8.87
N ASP A 35 2.44 5.89 -9.46
CA ASP A 35 2.55 7.34 -9.33
C ASP A 35 2.39 7.77 -7.87
N ASP A 36 1.48 7.15 -7.13
CA ASP A 36 1.31 7.43 -5.70
C ASP A 36 2.58 7.10 -4.92
N LEU A 37 3.25 5.99 -5.24
CA LEU A 37 4.49 5.62 -4.56
C LEU A 37 5.62 6.61 -4.82
N MET A 38 5.56 7.34 -5.92
CA MET A 38 6.59 8.34 -6.25
C MET A 38 6.34 9.68 -5.56
N VAL A 39 5.08 10.01 -5.25
CA VAL A 39 4.77 11.29 -4.61
C VAL A 39 4.62 11.19 -3.10
N LEU A 40 4.30 10.03 -2.58
CA LEU A 40 4.24 9.81 -1.14
C LEU A 40 5.64 9.52 -0.61
N ALA A 41 5.90 9.90 0.63
CA ALA A 41 7.23 9.79 1.20
C ALA A 41 7.18 9.23 2.62
N THR A 42 8.29 8.63 3.04
CA THR A 42 8.54 8.28 4.43
C THR A 42 9.98 8.69 4.74
N ASP A 43 10.20 9.26 5.92
CA ASP A 43 11.52 9.75 6.35
C ASP A 43 12.15 10.74 5.35
N GLY A 44 11.30 11.51 4.64
CA GLY A 44 11.75 12.52 3.71
C GLY A 44 12.14 11.99 2.33
N LEU A 45 11.96 10.68 2.08
CA LEU A 45 12.29 10.06 0.79
C LEU A 45 11.04 9.48 0.16
N PRO A 46 10.91 9.56 -1.18
CA PRO A 46 9.78 8.90 -1.86
C PRO A 46 9.73 7.41 -1.52
N LEU A 47 8.53 6.86 -1.48
CA LEU A 47 8.35 5.44 -1.22
C LEU A 47 8.99 4.60 -2.32
N TRP A 48 9.03 5.11 -3.54
CA TRP A 48 9.61 4.44 -4.68
C TRP A 48 10.35 5.46 -5.53
N ASP A 49 11.58 5.12 -5.93
CA ASP A 49 12.41 6.00 -6.75
C ASP A 49 12.11 5.90 -8.26
N GLY A 50 11.18 5.04 -8.64
CA GLY A 50 10.84 4.81 -10.04
C GLY A 50 11.70 3.76 -10.71
N MET A 51 12.72 3.22 -10.03
CA MET A 51 13.68 2.29 -10.62
C MET A 51 13.79 0.96 -9.89
N ALA A 52 13.64 0.95 -8.56
CA ALA A 52 13.75 -0.28 -7.79
C ALA A 52 12.61 -1.24 -8.14
N ASP A 53 12.89 -2.54 -8.09
CA ASP A 53 11.86 -3.55 -8.31
C ASP A 53 10.83 -3.51 -7.18
N ILE A 54 9.57 -3.56 -7.54
CA ILE A 54 8.49 -3.72 -6.59
C ILE A 54 8.15 -5.21 -6.54
N GLN A 55 8.35 -5.81 -5.37
CA GLN A 55 8.10 -7.23 -5.18
C GLN A 55 6.74 -7.43 -4.52
N VAL A 56 6.09 -8.52 -4.85
CA VAL A 56 4.79 -8.87 -4.28
C VAL A 56 4.94 -10.18 -3.52
N ARG A 57 4.46 -10.19 -2.28
CA ARG A 57 4.44 -11.41 -1.47
C ARG A 57 3.17 -11.44 -0.62
N PRO A 58 2.77 -12.62 -0.13
CA PRO A 58 1.70 -12.68 0.86
C PRO A 58 2.08 -11.89 2.11
N ALA A 59 1.09 -11.27 2.75
CA ALA A 59 1.32 -10.50 3.96
C ALA A 59 1.69 -11.41 5.12
N PHE A 60 2.57 -10.94 5.99
CA PHE A 60 2.78 -11.57 7.29
C PHE A 60 1.56 -11.34 8.18
N PRO A 61 1.34 -12.15 9.24
CA PRO A 61 0.16 -12.00 10.07
C PRO A 61 -0.05 -10.59 10.64
N GLU A 62 1.02 -9.92 11.09
CA GLU A 62 0.88 -8.56 11.61
C GLU A 62 0.57 -7.55 10.53
N GLU A 63 1.03 -7.77 9.31
CA GLU A 63 0.71 -6.89 8.18
C GLU A 63 -0.74 -7.05 7.77
N GLU A 64 -1.23 -8.28 7.74
CA GLU A 64 -2.62 -8.56 7.45
C GLU A 64 -3.53 -7.93 8.52
N ALA A 65 -3.16 -8.06 9.78
CA ALA A 65 -3.90 -7.44 10.88
C ALA A 65 -3.96 -5.92 10.72
N ARG A 66 -2.87 -5.30 10.31
CA ARG A 66 -2.84 -3.84 10.05
C ARG A 66 -3.74 -3.46 8.90
N TRP A 67 -3.78 -4.27 7.85
CA TRP A 67 -4.68 -4.01 6.72
C TRP A 67 -6.14 -4.05 7.17
N HIS A 68 -6.53 -5.08 7.93
CA HIS A 68 -7.89 -5.20 8.43
C HIS A 68 -8.25 -4.05 9.36
N ALA A 69 -7.37 -3.67 10.26
CA ALA A 69 -7.61 -2.57 11.19
C ALA A 69 -7.75 -1.24 10.46
N SER A 70 -6.89 -0.99 9.48
CA SER A 70 -6.93 0.23 8.67
C SER A 70 -8.22 0.31 7.86
N ARG A 71 -8.62 -0.80 7.25
CA ARG A 71 -9.85 -0.86 6.47
C ARG A 71 -11.08 -0.65 7.36
N ALA A 72 -11.12 -1.29 8.52
CA ALA A 72 -12.23 -1.12 9.46
C ALA A 72 -12.37 0.33 9.90
N LYS A 73 -11.25 1.00 10.16
CA LYS A 73 -11.25 2.41 10.52
C LYS A 73 -11.78 3.28 9.38
N ALA A 74 -11.38 2.99 8.15
CA ALA A 74 -11.85 3.74 6.99
C ALA A 74 -13.36 3.57 6.78
N ILE A 75 -13.88 2.37 7.01
CA ILE A 75 -15.32 2.11 6.93
C ILE A 75 -16.06 2.92 8.00
N ARG A 76 -15.57 2.90 9.24
CA ARG A 76 -16.21 3.65 10.33
C ARG A 76 -16.23 5.15 10.08
N HIS A 77 -15.22 5.67 9.38
CA HIS A 77 -15.13 7.09 9.05
C HIS A 77 -15.82 7.46 7.74
N GLY A 78 -16.46 6.48 7.08
CA GLY A 78 -17.19 6.73 5.84
C GLY A 78 -16.30 6.94 4.63
N ASN A 79 -15.01 6.62 4.71
CA ASN A 79 -14.07 6.81 3.60
C ASN A 79 -14.22 5.73 2.53
N ILE A 80 -14.67 4.53 2.89
CA ILE A 80 -14.94 3.44 1.95
C ILE A 80 -16.18 2.69 2.43
N GLU A 81 -16.77 1.93 1.52
CA GLU A 81 -17.91 1.09 1.84
C GLU A 81 -17.46 -0.30 2.31
N SER A 82 -18.31 -0.98 3.06
CA SER A 82 -17.95 -2.27 3.66
C SER A 82 -17.69 -3.36 2.63
N GLU A 83 -18.29 -3.27 1.43
CA GLU A 83 -18.04 -4.23 0.36
C GLU A 83 -16.88 -3.84 -0.55
N ASP A 84 -16.24 -2.68 -0.32
CA ASP A 84 -15.10 -2.25 -1.11
C ASP A 84 -13.84 -2.97 -0.64
N ASP A 85 -13.24 -3.79 -1.49
CA ASP A 85 -12.01 -4.52 -1.18
C ASP A 85 -10.79 -3.96 -1.93
N THR A 86 -10.88 -2.74 -2.45
CA THR A 86 -9.77 -2.08 -3.13
C THR A 86 -8.88 -1.28 -2.18
N TRP A 87 -9.15 -1.32 -0.88
CA TRP A 87 -8.41 -0.56 0.12
C TRP A 87 -6.93 -0.92 0.12
N ILE A 88 -6.09 0.09 0.16
CA ILE A 88 -4.64 -0.06 0.29
C ILE A 88 -4.22 0.54 1.62
N ALA A 89 -3.56 -0.27 2.47
CA ALA A 89 -3.04 0.19 3.75
C ALA A 89 -1.53 0.36 3.62
N PHE A 90 -1.03 1.54 3.90
CA PHE A 90 0.41 1.78 3.89
C PHE A 90 1.01 1.30 5.20
N LEU A 91 2.13 0.59 5.11
CA LEU A 91 2.80 -0.03 6.26
C LEU A 91 3.90 0.84 6.83
N VAL A 92 4.13 2.00 6.24
CA VAL A 92 5.15 2.96 6.67
C VAL A 92 4.48 4.29 6.98
N ALA A 93 5.11 5.10 7.81
CA ALA A 93 4.60 6.44 8.09
C ALA A 93 4.71 7.29 6.82
N LEU A 94 3.59 7.92 6.45
CA LEU A 94 3.53 8.71 5.23
C LEU A 94 3.68 10.19 5.52
N THR A 95 4.46 10.86 4.68
CA THR A 95 4.48 12.31 4.61
C THR A 95 4.26 12.72 3.17
N ASP A 96 3.55 13.81 2.96
CA ASP A 96 3.37 14.38 1.65
C ASP A 96 4.60 15.26 1.36
N LEU A 97 5.27 15.04 0.25
CA LEU A 97 6.43 15.84 -0.12
C LEU A 97 6.12 17.33 -0.19
N ASP A 98 4.91 17.67 -0.64
CA ASP A 98 4.50 19.07 -0.76
C ASP A 98 4.30 19.75 0.60
N ARG A 99 4.00 18.99 1.64
CA ARG A 99 3.78 19.54 2.98
C ARG A 99 5.06 19.89 3.71
N ARG A 100 6.18 19.46 3.19
CA ARG A 100 7.47 19.68 3.86
C ARG A 100 7.91 21.12 3.90
N ARG A 101 7.24 21.96 3.12
CA ARG A 101 7.55 23.39 3.10
C ARG A 101 6.86 24.18 4.18
N GLY A 102 6.02 23.55 4.94
CA GLY A 102 5.24 24.19 5.98
C GLY A 102 6.06 24.89 7.01
#